data_9725d8b2353cb373a1a5557c1230d914
#
_entry.id   9725d8b2353cb373a1a5557c1230d914
#
_cell.length_a   1.000
_cell.length_b   1.000
_cell.length_c   1.000
_cell.angle_alpha   90.00
_cell.angle_beta   90.00
_cell.angle_gamma   90.00
#
_symmetry.space_group_name_H-M   'P 1'
#
loop_
_entity.id
_entity.type
_entity.pdbx_description
1 polymer ?
#
loop_
_entity_poly.entity_id
_entity_poly.type
_entity_poly.pdbx_seq_one_letter_code
_entity_poly.pdbx_strand_id
1 'polypeptide(L)'
;RYNVDESIPHLNSSWRQKICLWSFSVVDHFDLSRDVVAVSMSLFDRFLATRGNRCNGSTARLASLAVLHIAIKVNEVQRIKLGTLANFSRGQFGPRDIEEMEWNVLTSLDWKIHPPTSMSFVSHLLLLLPPQIDDACKEEIYSLSRYITELSFCESAFVETNPSSVAFAAILISLED
;
A
#
# COMPACT_ATOMS: atom_id res chain seq x y z
N ARG A 1 26.67 18.17 3.86
CA ARG A 1 25.89 18.56 5.05
C ARG A 1 24.52 19.00 4.57
N TYR A 2 23.57 18.08 4.50
CA TYR A 2 22.16 18.44 4.35
C TYR A 2 21.59 18.55 5.77
N ASN A 3 21.38 19.79 6.23
CA ASN A 3 20.54 20.06 7.37
C ASN A 3 19.11 19.75 6.97
N VAL A 4 18.58 18.65 7.47
CA VAL A 4 17.15 18.34 7.40
C VAL A 4 16.57 18.68 8.77
N ASP A 5 16.41 19.96 9.01
CA ASP A 5 15.47 20.47 10.00
C ASP A 5 14.10 20.49 9.30
N GLU A 6 13.39 19.35 9.36
CA GLU A 6 12.05 19.23 8.86
C GLU A 6 11.11 18.91 10.03
N SER A 7 10.70 19.95 10.73
CA SER A 7 9.38 20.01 11.30
C SER A 7 8.39 19.84 10.14
N ILE A 8 7.84 18.63 9.95
CA ILE A 8 6.88 18.35 8.89
C ILE A 8 5.57 19.02 9.25
N PRO A 9 5.14 20.06 8.51
CA PRO A 9 3.75 20.45 8.55
C PRO A 9 2.97 19.36 7.83
N HIS A 10 2.19 18.58 8.55
CA HIS A 10 1.24 17.58 8.08
C HIS A 10 1.78 16.74 6.90
N LEU A 11 1.91 15.42 7.05
CA LEU A 11 2.37 14.53 5.97
C LEU A 11 1.65 14.93 4.68
N ASN A 12 2.33 15.73 3.87
CA ASN A 12 1.82 16.30 2.65
C ASN A 12 1.47 15.13 1.71
N SER A 13 0.37 15.23 0.99
CA SER A 13 -0.07 14.28 -0.04
C SER A 13 1.08 13.80 -0.94
N SER A 14 2.01 14.70 -1.26
CA SER A 14 3.23 14.40 -2.03
C SER A 14 4.15 13.36 -1.38
N TRP A 15 4.25 13.31 -0.06
CA TRP A 15 5.06 12.32 0.65
C TRP A 15 4.44 10.94 0.56
N ARG A 16 3.14 10.84 0.81
CA ARG A 16 2.38 9.60 0.71
C ARG A 16 2.45 9.03 -0.70
N GLN A 17 2.27 9.89 -1.72
CA GLN A 17 2.40 9.49 -3.11
C GLN A 17 3.79 8.92 -3.45
N LYS A 18 4.86 9.56 -2.97
CA LYS A 18 6.24 9.05 -3.17
C LYS A 18 6.45 7.69 -2.51
N ILE A 19 5.90 7.45 -1.33
CA ILE A 19 5.97 6.16 -0.64
C ILE A 19 5.20 5.10 -1.44
N CYS A 20 4.00 5.43 -1.93
CA CYS A 20 3.20 4.54 -2.75
C CYS A 20 3.95 4.12 -4.03
N LEU A 21 4.46 5.10 -4.80
CA LEU A 21 5.22 4.85 -6.02
C LEU A 21 6.51 4.05 -5.75
N TRP A 22 7.19 4.35 -4.65
CA TRP A 22 8.36 3.57 -4.22
C TRP A 22 7.96 2.13 -3.87
N SER A 23 6.85 1.91 -3.18
CA SER A 23 6.35 0.57 -2.85
C SER A 23 6.05 -0.24 -4.12
N PHE A 24 5.43 0.37 -5.13
CA PHE A 24 5.24 -0.26 -6.44
C PHE A 24 6.58 -0.64 -7.08
N SER A 25 7.57 0.25 -7.07
CA SER A 25 8.88 -0.05 -7.66
C SER A 25 9.60 -1.22 -6.95
N VAL A 26 9.44 -1.37 -5.64
CA VAL A 26 9.99 -2.52 -4.89
C VAL A 26 9.25 -3.79 -5.23
N VAL A 27 7.92 -3.76 -5.25
CA VAL A 27 7.07 -4.91 -5.57
C VAL A 27 7.36 -5.41 -6.99
N ASP A 28 7.43 -4.51 -7.98
CA ASP A 28 7.75 -4.84 -9.36
C ASP A 28 9.19 -5.39 -9.50
N HIS A 29 10.16 -4.87 -8.73
CA HIS A 29 11.53 -5.35 -8.74
C HIS A 29 11.66 -6.81 -8.27
N PHE A 30 10.83 -7.25 -7.35
CA PHE A 30 10.84 -8.61 -6.82
C PHE A 30 9.78 -9.52 -7.44
N ASP A 31 9.08 -9.06 -8.48
CA ASP A 31 7.99 -9.78 -9.15
C ASP A 31 6.92 -10.29 -8.17
N LEU A 32 6.51 -9.39 -7.24
CA LEU A 32 5.47 -9.66 -6.25
C LEU A 32 4.11 -9.15 -6.73
N SER A 33 3.03 -9.62 -6.10
CA SER A 33 1.70 -9.08 -6.36
C SER A 33 1.59 -7.61 -5.96
N ARG A 34 1.03 -6.78 -6.83
CA ARG A 34 0.77 -5.37 -6.54
C ARG A 34 -0.25 -5.15 -5.44
N ASP A 35 -1.04 -6.18 -5.08
CA ASP A 35 -1.96 -6.15 -3.94
C ASP A 35 -1.22 -5.92 -2.61
N VAL A 36 0.06 -6.30 -2.55
CA VAL A 36 0.95 -6.00 -1.42
C VAL A 36 1.01 -4.49 -1.15
N VAL A 37 0.99 -3.66 -2.21
CA VAL A 37 1.03 -2.20 -2.06
C VAL A 37 -0.26 -1.69 -1.40
N ALA A 38 -1.42 -2.22 -1.78
CA ALA A 38 -2.69 -1.84 -1.16
C ALA A 38 -2.69 -2.10 0.35
N VAL A 39 -2.24 -3.31 0.75
CA VAL A 39 -2.12 -3.68 2.18
C VAL A 39 -1.09 -2.78 2.88
N SER A 40 0.08 -2.59 2.28
CA SER A 40 1.15 -1.75 2.82
C SER A 40 0.68 -0.32 3.07
N MET A 41 0.01 0.31 2.08
CA MET A 41 -0.49 1.68 2.21
C MET A 41 -1.60 1.80 3.26
N SER A 42 -2.50 0.82 3.36
CA SER A 42 -3.50 0.79 4.42
C SER A 42 -2.87 0.70 5.81
N LEU A 43 -1.86 -0.16 6.01
CA LEU A 43 -1.13 -0.26 7.27
C LEU A 43 -0.40 1.04 7.58
N PHE A 44 0.21 1.66 6.57
CA PHE A 44 0.94 2.92 6.69
C PHE A 44 0.03 4.05 7.16
N ASP A 45 -1.08 4.28 6.46
CA ASP A 45 -2.02 5.36 6.79
C ASP A 45 -2.61 5.18 8.21
N ARG A 46 -3.00 3.95 8.56
CA ARG A 46 -3.53 3.62 9.89
C ARG A 46 -2.47 3.80 10.98
N PHE A 47 -1.24 3.38 10.74
CA PHE A 47 -0.15 3.58 11.70
C PHE A 47 0.13 5.06 11.93
N LEU A 48 0.19 5.85 10.86
CA LEU A 48 0.38 7.29 10.99
C LEU A 48 -0.76 7.97 11.75
N ALA A 49 -1.99 7.54 11.55
CA ALA A 49 -3.14 8.04 12.31
C ALA A 49 -2.98 7.82 13.83
N THR A 50 -2.36 6.70 14.26
CA THR A 50 -2.07 6.45 15.69
C THR A 50 -0.99 7.40 16.25
N ARG A 51 -0.14 7.98 15.40
CA ARG A 51 0.98 8.83 15.82
C ARG A 51 0.63 10.31 15.86
N GLY A 52 -0.36 10.74 15.10
CA GLY A 52 -0.71 12.16 14.97
C GLY A 52 0.51 13.00 14.57
N ASN A 53 0.67 14.16 15.19
CA ASN A 53 1.78 15.11 14.91
C ASN A 53 3.17 14.63 15.40
N ARG A 54 3.29 13.44 15.97
CA ARG A 54 4.56 12.90 16.50
C ARG A 54 5.38 12.13 15.45
N CYS A 55 4.91 12.02 14.22
CA CYS A 55 5.63 11.33 13.16
C CYS A 55 6.52 12.32 12.40
N ASN A 56 7.82 12.08 12.40
CA ASN A 56 8.77 12.83 11.56
C ASN A 56 9.10 12.04 10.28
N GLY A 57 9.80 12.69 9.33
CA GLY A 57 10.12 12.08 8.05
C GLY A 57 11.00 10.84 8.13
N SER A 58 11.89 10.74 9.12
CA SER A 58 12.69 9.55 9.37
C SER A 58 11.82 8.39 9.84
N THR A 59 10.92 8.65 10.79
CA THR A 59 9.96 7.65 11.28
C THR A 59 9.02 7.20 10.17
N ALA A 60 8.54 8.11 9.32
CA ALA A 60 7.66 7.75 8.21
C ALA A 60 8.38 6.87 7.17
N ARG A 61 9.64 7.16 6.85
CA ARG A 61 10.46 6.32 5.96
C ARG A 61 10.71 4.93 6.54
N LEU A 62 11.07 4.85 7.83
CA LEU A 62 11.27 3.56 8.48
C LEU A 62 9.96 2.77 8.57
N ALA A 63 8.85 3.45 8.87
CA ALA A 63 7.53 2.84 8.88
C ALA A 63 7.14 2.30 7.50
N SER A 64 7.45 3.02 6.40
CA SER A 64 7.14 2.53 5.04
C SER A 64 7.87 1.23 4.70
N LEU A 65 9.13 1.06 5.13
CA LEU A 65 9.87 -0.20 5.00
C LEU A 65 9.23 -1.32 5.82
N ALA A 66 8.88 -1.03 7.07
CA ALA A 66 8.30 -2.01 7.98
C ALA A 66 6.91 -2.49 7.52
N VAL A 67 6.01 -1.57 7.12
CA VAL A 67 4.67 -1.95 6.64
C VAL A 67 4.73 -2.71 5.32
N LEU A 68 5.64 -2.35 4.42
CA LEU A 68 5.85 -3.10 3.18
C LEU A 68 6.34 -4.52 3.46
N HIS A 69 7.29 -4.68 4.39
CA HIS A 69 7.77 -6.02 4.79
C HIS A 69 6.66 -6.85 5.47
N ILE A 70 5.85 -6.24 6.34
CA ILE A 70 4.67 -6.91 6.92
C ILE A 70 3.71 -7.36 5.82
N ALA A 71 3.38 -6.47 4.89
CA ALA A 71 2.47 -6.77 3.78
C ALA A 71 2.97 -7.92 2.90
N ILE A 72 4.28 -7.95 2.59
CA ILE A 72 4.90 -9.06 1.87
C ILE A 72 4.78 -10.36 2.67
N LYS A 73 5.12 -10.36 3.95
CA LYS A 73 5.05 -11.56 4.80
C LYS A 73 3.65 -12.16 4.89
N VAL A 74 2.63 -11.32 4.79
CA VAL A 74 1.22 -11.72 4.95
C VAL A 74 0.61 -12.20 3.64
N ASN A 75 1.00 -11.61 2.50
CA ASN A 75 0.34 -11.85 1.22
C ASN A 75 1.16 -12.74 0.27
N GLU A 76 2.47 -12.88 0.49
CA GLU A 76 3.37 -13.58 -0.42
C GLU A 76 3.96 -14.85 0.20
N VAL A 77 4.14 -15.86 -0.64
CA VAL A 77 4.89 -17.07 -0.28
C VAL A 77 6.39 -16.78 -0.26
N GLN A 78 6.83 -15.94 -1.19
CA GLN A 78 8.22 -15.51 -1.29
C GLN A 78 8.59 -14.57 -0.15
N ARG A 79 9.72 -14.84 0.52
CA ARG A 79 10.23 -14.04 1.64
C ARG A 79 11.37 -13.15 1.18
N ILE A 80 11.27 -11.86 1.45
CA ILE A 80 12.38 -10.91 1.28
C ILE A 80 13.12 -10.80 2.62
N LYS A 81 14.46 -10.94 2.58
CA LYS A 81 15.27 -10.77 3.78
C LYS A 81 15.28 -9.30 4.20
N LEU A 82 15.23 -9.05 5.52
CA LEU A 82 15.31 -7.69 6.07
C LEU A 82 16.56 -6.92 5.59
N GLY A 83 17.71 -7.60 5.47
CA GLY A 83 18.92 -6.98 4.94
C GLY A 83 18.77 -6.48 3.51
N THR A 84 18.06 -7.22 2.66
CA THR A 84 17.76 -6.80 1.29
C THR A 84 16.87 -5.57 1.28
N LEU A 85 15.83 -5.55 2.12
CA LEU A 85 14.94 -4.41 2.23
C LEU A 85 15.64 -3.17 2.82
N ALA A 86 16.53 -3.37 3.81
CA ALA A 86 17.34 -2.31 4.39
C ALA A 86 18.23 -1.59 3.36
N ASN A 87 18.70 -2.29 2.32
CA ASN A 87 19.51 -1.69 1.25
C ASN A 87 18.75 -0.59 0.50
N PHE A 88 17.41 -0.68 0.40
CA PHE A 88 16.60 0.39 -0.19
C PHE A 88 16.57 1.67 0.62
N SER A 89 16.97 1.63 1.90
CA SER A 89 17.14 2.82 2.74
C SER A 89 18.42 3.60 2.44
N ARG A 90 19.26 3.10 1.52
CA ARG A 90 20.58 3.67 1.21
C ARG A 90 21.47 3.81 2.45
N GLY A 91 21.43 2.82 3.34
CA GLY A 91 22.21 2.80 4.58
C GLY A 91 21.65 3.66 5.72
N GLN A 92 20.44 4.21 5.56
CA GLN A 92 19.81 5.02 6.60
C GLN A 92 19.30 4.16 7.77
N PHE A 93 18.83 2.93 7.47
CA PHE A 93 18.27 2.00 8.44
C PHE A 93 18.87 0.61 8.28
N GLY A 94 19.15 -0.05 9.39
CA GLY A 94 19.58 -1.44 9.41
C GLY A 94 18.41 -2.41 9.56
N PRO A 95 18.66 -3.72 9.43
CA PRO A 95 17.64 -4.76 9.62
C PRO A 95 16.95 -4.69 10.99
N ARG A 96 17.70 -4.36 12.05
CA ARG A 96 17.16 -4.23 13.42
C ARG A 96 16.18 -3.07 13.55
N ASP A 97 16.48 -1.94 12.91
CA ASP A 97 15.59 -0.78 12.93
C ASP A 97 14.23 -1.12 12.29
N ILE A 98 14.26 -1.88 11.19
CA ILE A 98 13.04 -2.32 10.51
C ILE A 98 12.27 -3.32 11.40
N GLU A 99 12.94 -4.27 12.03
CA GLU A 99 12.33 -5.26 12.92
C GLU A 99 11.67 -4.60 14.14
N GLU A 100 12.33 -3.63 14.77
CA GLU A 100 11.77 -2.86 15.87
C GLU A 100 10.56 -2.03 15.42
N MET A 101 10.63 -1.45 14.23
CA MET A 101 9.51 -0.70 13.65
C MET A 101 8.33 -1.63 13.29
N GLU A 102 8.59 -2.83 12.78
CA GLU A 102 7.52 -3.83 12.56
C GLU A 102 6.76 -4.13 13.85
N TRP A 103 7.49 -4.43 14.92
CA TRP A 103 6.87 -4.64 16.23
C TRP A 103 6.02 -3.47 16.67
N ASN A 104 6.53 -2.26 16.46
CA ASN A 104 5.86 -1.02 16.79
C ASN A 104 4.56 -0.81 15.97
N VAL A 105 4.60 -1.14 14.68
CA VAL A 105 3.41 -1.10 13.79
C VAL A 105 2.39 -2.14 14.26
N LEU A 106 2.81 -3.39 14.44
CA LEU A 106 1.93 -4.50 14.82
C LEU A 106 1.19 -4.21 16.14
N THR A 107 1.92 -3.75 17.15
CA THR A 107 1.34 -3.41 18.46
C THR A 107 0.42 -2.20 18.39
N SER A 108 0.79 -1.18 17.61
CA SER A 108 -0.04 0.04 17.44
C SER A 108 -1.34 -0.22 16.69
N LEU A 109 -1.38 -1.25 15.86
CA LEU A 109 -2.55 -1.65 15.06
C LEU A 109 -3.34 -2.82 15.67
N ASP A 110 -3.04 -3.22 16.90
CA ASP A 110 -3.66 -4.39 17.57
C ASP A 110 -3.62 -5.65 16.69
N TRP A 111 -2.53 -5.86 15.96
CA TRP A 111 -2.33 -6.99 15.02
C TRP A 111 -3.37 -7.10 13.89
N LYS A 112 -4.14 -6.04 13.65
CA LYS A 112 -5.13 -5.99 12.56
C LYS A 112 -4.43 -5.67 11.23
N ILE A 113 -3.76 -6.67 10.66
CA ILE A 113 -2.86 -6.54 9.52
C ILE A 113 -3.44 -7.02 8.18
N HIS A 114 -4.67 -7.52 8.17
CA HIS A 114 -5.41 -7.95 6.99
C HIS A 114 -6.58 -7.00 6.69
N PRO A 115 -6.32 -5.79 6.18
CA PRO A 115 -7.42 -4.90 5.78
C PRO A 115 -8.07 -5.41 4.49
N PRO A 116 -9.39 -5.24 4.33
CA PRO A 116 -10.01 -5.43 3.03
C PRO A 116 -9.45 -4.37 2.06
N THR A 117 -9.01 -4.79 0.88
CA THR A 117 -8.45 -3.90 -0.15
C THR A 117 -9.47 -3.65 -1.26
N SER A 118 -9.34 -2.55 -1.99
CA SER A 118 -10.18 -2.28 -3.17
C SER A 118 -10.01 -3.38 -4.22
N MET A 119 -8.80 -3.94 -4.35
CA MET A 119 -8.56 -5.06 -5.28
C MET A 119 -9.31 -6.33 -4.89
N SER A 120 -9.37 -6.67 -3.61
CA SER A 120 -10.18 -7.83 -3.17
C SER A 120 -11.66 -7.62 -3.46
N PHE A 121 -12.16 -6.40 -3.32
CA PHE A 121 -13.54 -6.08 -3.71
C PHE A 121 -13.76 -6.14 -5.22
N VAL A 122 -12.83 -5.65 -6.06
CA VAL A 122 -12.91 -5.79 -7.51
C VAL A 122 -13.06 -7.27 -7.88
N SER A 123 -12.16 -8.12 -7.40
CA SER A 123 -12.18 -9.56 -7.69
C SER A 123 -13.51 -10.22 -7.30
N HIS A 124 -14.07 -9.86 -6.14
CA HIS A 124 -15.34 -10.43 -5.69
C HIS A 124 -16.55 -9.88 -6.44
N LEU A 125 -16.58 -8.57 -6.74
CA LEU A 125 -17.70 -7.95 -7.46
C LEU A 125 -17.78 -8.43 -8.91
N LEU A 126 -16.66 -8.70 -9.56
CA LEU A 126 -16.63 -9.24 -10.92
C LEU A 126 -17.23 -10.64 -11.02
N LEU A 127 -17.22 -11.43 -9.93
CA LEU A 127 -17.93 -12.71 -9.88
C LEU A 127 -19.45 -12.57 -9.98
N LEU A 128 -19.99 -11.37 -9.72
CA LEU A 128 -21.41 -11.07 -9.80
C LEU A 128 -21.84 -10.59 -11.20
N LEU A 129 -20.89 -10.43 -12.13
CA LEU A 129 -21.21 -10.07 -13.49
C LEU A 129 -22.08 -11.15 -14.16
N PRO A 130 -23.02 -10.75 -15.02
CA PRO A 130 -23.88 -11.67 -15.74
C PRO A 130 -23.06 -12.72 -16.53
N PRO A 131 -23.50 -13.99 -16.57
CA PRO A 131 -22.79 -15.05 -17.28
C PRO A 131 -22.74 -14.86 -18.80
N GLN A 132 -23.54 -13.93 -19.34
CA GLN A 132 -23.58 -13.59 -20.77
C GLN A 132 -22.38 -12.75 -21.21
N ILE A 133 -21.66 -12.11 -20.26
CA ILE A 133 -20.42 -11.39 -20.57
C ILE A 133 -19.34 -12.41 -20.83
N ASP A 134 -18.71 -12.33 -21.99
CA ASP A 134 -17.61 -13.24 -22.36
C ASP A 134 -16.38 -13.03 -21.49
N ASP A 135 -15.50 -14.01 -21.44
CA ASP A 135 -14.34 -14.01 -20.56
C ASP A 135 -13.30 -12.96 -20.99
N ALA A 136 -13.22 -12.61 -22.28
CA ALA A 136 -12.31 -11.57 -22.76
C ALA A 136 -12.76 -10.18 -22.24
N CYS A 137 -14.05 -9.88 -22.33
CA CYS A 137 -14.61 -8.66 -21.79
C CYS A 137 -14.42 -8.56 -20.24
N LYS A 138 -14.64 -9.68 -19.53
CA LYS A 138 -14.37 -9.71 -18.07
C LYS A 138 -12.91 -9.40 -17.72
N GLU A 139 -11.99 -9.92 -18.51
CA GLU A 139 -10.55 -9.67 -18.31
C GLU A 139 -10.19 -8.21 -18.58
N GLU A 140 -10.78 -7.59 -19.60
CA GLU A 140 -10.62 -6.15 -19.88
C GLU A 140 -11.15 -5.30 -18.72
N ILE A 141 -12.37 -5.57 -18.26
CA ILE A 141 -12.96 -4.89 -17.11
C ILE A 141 -12.08 -5.07 -15.88
N TYR A 142 -11.58 -6.29 -15.61
CA TYR A 142 -10.69 -6.56 -14.49
C TYR A 142 -9.40 -5.75 -14.59
N SER A 143 -8.75 -5.77 -15.75
CA SER A 143 -7.48 -5.09 -15.98
C SER A 143 -7.60 -3.57 -15.80
N LEU A 144 -8.67 -2.98 -16.34
CA LEU A 144 -8.90 -1.53 -16.22
C LEU A 144 -9.32 -1.16 -14.79
N SER A 145 -10.20 -1.93 -14.16
CA SER A 145 -10.59 -1.71 -12.76
C SER A 145 -9.40 -1.81 -11.81
N ARG A 146 -8.51 -2.78 -12.06
CA ARG A 146 -7.25 -2.93 -11.33
C ARG A 146 -6.39 -1.68 -11.48
N TYR A 147 -6.17 -1.22 -12.68
CA TYR A 147 -5.37 -0.02 -12.95
C TYR A 147 -5.93 1.22 -12.23
N ILE A 148 -7.24 1.43 -12.30
CA ILE A 148 -7.92 2.55 -11.62
C ILE A 148 -7.74 2.45 -10.10
N THR A 149 -7.88 1.26 -9.52
CA THR A 149 -7.67 1.06 -8.08
C THR A 149 -6.20 1.28 -7.67
N GLU A 150 -5.23 0.85 -8.49
CA GLU A 150 -3.81 1.12 -8.25
C GLU A 150 -3.51 2.62 -8.24
N LEU A 151 -4.11 3.40 -9.15
CA LEU A 151 -3.99 4.86 -9.14
C LEU A 151 -4.57 5.47 -7.86
N SER A 152 -5.70 4.94 -7.37
CA SER A 152 -6.34 5.45 -6.16
C SER A 152 -5.45 5.30 -4.91
N PHE A 153 -4.56 4.29 -4.86
CA PHE A 153 -3.63 4.12 -3.72
C PHE A 153 -2.63 5.28 -3.61
N CYS A 154 -2.27 5.91 -4.72
CA CYS A 154 -1.35 7.03 -4.74
C CYS A 154 -1.99 8.34 -4.27
N GLU A 155 -3.32 8.46 -4.35
CA GLU A 155 -4.05 9.69 -4.08
C GLU A 155 -4.55 9.77 -2.63
N SER A 156 -4.17 10.83 -1.93
CA SER A 156 -4.54 11.03 -0.53
C SER A 156 -6.05 11.24 -0.32
N ALA A 157 -6.76 11.71 -1.32
CA ALA A 157 -8.21 11.90 -1.27
C ALA A 157 -8.99 10.60 -1.02
N PHE A 158 -8.42 9.44 -1.37
CA PHE A 158 -9.07 8.13 -1.19
C PHE A 158 -8.75 7.44 0.14
N VAL A 159 -7.90 8.03 1.00
CA VAL A 159 -7.49 7.40 2.28
C VAL A 159 -8.68 7.10 3.19
N GLU A 160 -9.65 8.01 3.24
CA GLU A 160 -10.86 7.87 4.05
C GLU A 160 -12.03 7.23 3.31
N THR A 161 -11.84 6.91 2.01
CA THR A 161 -12.89 6.30 1.19
C THR A 161 -12.96 4.81 1.43
N ASN A 162 -14.18 4.27 1.56
CA ASN A 162 -14.36 2.83 1.71
C ASN A 162 -13.77 2.08 0.51
N PRO A 163 -12.94 1.04 0.73
CA PRO A 163 -12.35 0.26 -0.36
C PRO A 163 -13.38 -0.35 -1.31
N SER A 164 -14.54 -0.74 -0.81
CA SER A 164 -15.66 -1.23 -1.63
C SER A 164 -16.23 -0.18 -2.58
N SER A 165 -16.29 1.09 -2.15
CA SER A 165 -16.77 2.20 -2.98
C SER A 165 -15.77 2.51 -4.10
N VAL A 166 -14.47 2.49 -3.81
CA VAL A 166 -13.42 2.65 -4.81
C VAL A 166 -13.48 1.53 -5.85
N ALA A 167 -13.62 0.28 -5.39
CA ALA A 167 -13.73 -0.88 -6.28
C ALA A 167 -14.96 -0.79 -7.18
N PHE A 168 -16.11 -0.45 -6.61
CA PHE A 168 -17.36 -0.32 -7.37
C PHE A 168 -17.28 0.78 -8.42
N ALA A 169 -16.73 1.96 -8.05
CA ALA A 169 -16.53 3.05 -8.99
C ALA A 169 -15.56 2.66 -10.12
N ALA A 170 -14.46 1.95 -9.79
CA ALA A 170 -13.51 1.48 -10.78
C ALA A 170 -14.15 0.53 -11.80
N ILE A 171 -15.02 -0.39 -11.34
CA ILE A 171 -15.75 -1.31 -12.23
C ILE A 171 -16.74 -0.54 -13.11
N LEU A 172 -17.49 0.43 -12.55
CA LEU A 172 -18.42 1.23 -13.34
C LEU A 172 -17.71 2.00 -14.46
N ILE A 173 -16.58 2.64 -14.16
CA ILE A 173 -15.77 3.34 -15.17
C ILE A 173 -15.30 2.35 -16.25
N SER A 174 -14.88 1.15 -15.86
CA SER A 174 -14.41 0.13 -16.79
C SER A 174 -15.51 -0.49 -17.67
N LEU A 175 -16.78 -0.27 -17.34
CA LEU A 175 -17.93 -0.71 -18.14
C LEU A 175 -18.40 0.37 -19.14
N GLU A 176 -17.95 1.62 -18.96
CA GLU A 176 -18.31 2.73 -19.86
C GLU A 176 -17.35 2.87 -21.05
N ASP A 177 -16.13 2.30 -20.96
CA ASP A 177 -15.12 2.26 -22.03
C ASP A 177 -15.28 1.02 -22.92
#